data_8b991ad74bfce003c69c631037491bbb
#
_entry.id   8b991ad74bfce003c69c631037491bbb
#
_cell.length_a   1.000
_cell.length_b   1.000
_cell.length_c   1.000
_cell.angle_alpha   90.00
_cell.angle_beta   90.00
_cell.angle_gamma   90.00
#
_symmetry.space_group_name_H-M   'P 1'
#
loop_
_entity.id
_entity.type
_entity.pdbx_description
1 polymer ?
#
loop_
_entity_poly.entity_id
_entity_poly.type
_entity_poly.pdbx_seq_one_letter_code
_entity_poly.pdbx_strand_id
1 'polypeptide(L)'
;MAGMQTVETQGTKFFWSASSSLSTAVEILGIKTASGFGGTSPVIDVSDCKSTAREKRIGLRDAGEVTLTGNYNSASAISPGVRAMEADAAARTKHKFALKFSTVDSLGFGVKADAYCGGVTIDMSEDDVWKASIQIVLAGGASHTSWSTA
;
A
#
# COMPACT_ATOMS: atom_id res chain seq x y z
N MET A 1 21.63 19.68 16.07
CA MET A 1 21.62 19.45 14.62
C MET A 1 20.73 18.24 14.36
N ALA A 2 19.63 18.42 13.65
CA ALA A 2 18.78 17.27 13.27
C ALA A 2 19.49 16.48 12.17
N GLY A 3 19.92 15.27 12.48
CA GLY A 3 20.46 14.35 11.48
C GLY A 3 19.36 13.83 10.56
N MET A 4 19.73 13.36 9.39
CA MET A 4 18.81 12.65 8.50
C MET A 4 18.32 11.39 9.20
N GLN A 5 17.01 11.29 9.40
CA GLN A 5 16.39 10.08 9.91
C GLN A 5 15.96 9.19 8.73
N THR A 6 16.54 8.01 8.66
CA THR A 6 16.18 7.00 7.68
C THR A 6 15.32 5.93 8.34
N VAL A 7 14.27 5.50 7.64
CA VAL A 7 13.42 4.41 8.12
C VAL A 7 13.97 3.08 7.60
N GLU A 8 14.18 2.15 8.52
CA GLU A 8 14.64 0.82 8.18
C GLU A 8 13.48 -0.01 7.61
N THR A 9 13.78 -0.82 6.61
CA THR A 9 12.80 -1.75 6.03
C THR A 9 12.48 -2.91 6.98
N GLN A 10 13.45 -3.33 7.77
CA GLN A 10 13.27 -4.41 8.73
C GLN A 10 12.26 -4.02 9.81
N GLY A 11 11.28 -4.88 10.06
CA GLY A 11 10.20 -4.62 11.01
C GLY A 11 9.01 -3.84 10.45
N THR A 12 9.03 -3.48 9.17
CA THR A 12 7.87 -2.90 8.49
C THR A 12 6.76 -3.95 8.37
N LYS A 13 5.54 -3.56 8.72
CA LYS A 13 4.37 -4.42 8.69
C LYS A 13 3.31 -3.88 7.74
N PHE A 14 2.66 -4.79 7.04
CA PHE A 14 1.56 -4.48 6.13
C PHE A 14 0.26 -5.03 6.72
N PHE A 15 -0.78 -4.22 6.73
CA PHE A 15 -2.08 -4.58 7.29
C PHE A 15 -3.18 -4.46 6.26
N TRP A 16 -4.13 -5.36 6.35
CA TRP A 16 -5.33 -5.37 5.53
C TRP A 16 -6.55 -5.57 6.41
N SER A 17 -7.54 -4.73 6.28
CA SER A 17 -8.76 -4.84 7.07
C SER A 17 -9.96 -5.11 6.19
N ALA A 18 -10.74 -6.11 6.53
CA ALA A 18 -12.00 -6.42 5.88
C ALA A 18 -13.11 -5.42 6.22
N SER A 19 -12.93 -4.62 7.29
CA SER A 19 -13.87 -3.58 7.70
C SER A 19 -13.39 -2.19 7.32
N SER A 20 -14.25 -1.21 7.49
CA SER A 20 -13.89 0.20 7.31
C SER A 20 -12.97 0.76 8.41
N SER A 21 -12.63 -0.04 9.41
CA SER A 21 -11.79 0.34 10.54
C SER A 21 -10.45 -0.39 10.52
N LEU A 22 -9.38 0.33 10.81
CA LEU A 22 -8.05 -0.25 10.98
C LEU A 22 -7.88 -0.99 12.32
N SER A 23 -8.80 -0.82 13.25
CA SER A 23 -8.74 -1.53 14.54
C SER A 23 -8.87 -3.05 14.39
N THR A 24 -9.49 -3.52 13.32
CA THR A 24 -9.65 -4.93 12.98
C THR A 24 -8.68 -5.39 11.88
N ALA A 25 -7.72 -4.57 11.53
CA ALA A 25 -6.75 -4.90 10.49
C ALA A 25 -5.84 -6.06 10.93
N VAL A 26 -5.56 -6.94 10.01
CA VAL A 26 -4.71 -8.12 10.22
C VAL A 26 -3.46 -7.99 9.38
N GLU A 27 -2.33 -8.40 9.93
CA GLU A 27 -1.04 -8.33 9.25
C GLU A 27 -0.98 -9.31 8.08
N ILE A 28 -0.52 -8.82 6.94
CA ILE A 28 -0.22 -9.67 5.78
C ILE A 28 1.17 -10.24 5.97
N LEU A 29 1.25 -11.55 6.21
CA LEU A 29 2.50 -12.24 6.48
C LEU A 29 3.25 -12.62 5.19
N GLY A 30 4.57 -12.69 5.30
CA GLY A 30 5.44 -13.19 4.23
C GLY A 30 5.88 -12.15 3.20
N ILE A 31 5.52 -10.89 3.36
CA ILE A 31 5.92 -9.82 2.44
C ILE A 31 7.41 -9.50 2.64
N LYS A 32 8.15 -9.46 1.53
CA LYS A 32 9.58 -9.13 1.51
C LYS A 32 9.85 -7.74 0.95
N THR A 33 9.12 -7.35 -0.09
CA THR A 33 9.32 -6.07 -0.76
C THR A 33 7.99 -5.40 -1.05
N ALA A 34 8.00 -4.08 -1.09
CA ALA A 34 6.86 -3.27 -1.47
C ALA A 34 7.33 -2.08 -2.31
N SER A 35 6.55 -1.73 -3.30
CA SER A 35 6.84 -0.60 -4.18
C SER A 35 5.55 0.08 -4.64
N GLY A 36 5.69 1.29 -5.20
CA GLY A 36 4.56 2.01 -5.76
C GLY A 36 3.86 2.96 -4.79
N PHE A 37 4.44 3.19 -3.61
CA PHE A 37 3.93 4.20 -2.69
C PHE A 37 4.20 5.60 -3.22
N GLY A 38 3.24 6.44 -3.08
CA GLY A 38 3.27 7.80 -3.60
C GLY A 38 2.08 8.01 -4.53
N GLY A 39 1.94 9.09 -5.07
CA GLY A 39 0.90 9.37 -6.02
C GLY A 39 1.38 10.46 -6.95
N THR A 40 0.78 10.57 -8.08
CA THR A 40 1.07 11.60 -9.04
C THR A 40 -0.16 12.46 -9.27
N SER A 41 0.08 13.74 -9.54
CA SER A 41 -0.96 14.65 -9.95
C SER A 41 -0.66 15.10 -11.37
N PRO A 42 -1.61 15.01 -12.30
CA PRO A 42 -1.39 15.51 -13.66
C PRO A 42 -1.22 17.03 -13.63
N VAL A 43 -0.36 17.52 -14.48
CA VAL A 43 -0.16 18.96 -14.68
C VAL A 43 -1.03 19.39 -15.85
N ILE A 44 -1.88 20.39 -15.63
CA ILE A 44 -2.79 20.93 -16.61
C ILE A 44 -2.26 22.28 -17.06
N ASP A 45 -2.04 22.44 -18.35
CA ASP A 45 -1.70 23.73 -18.95
C ASP A 45 -2.96 24.57 -19.12
N VAL A 46 -3.00 25.72 -18.47
CA VAL A 46 -4.12 26.67 -18.51
C VAL A 46 -3.74 28.00 -19.14
N SER A 47 -2.62 28.02 -19.87
CA SER A 47 -2.16 29.21 -20.58
C SER A 47 -3.17 29.65 -21.66
N ASP A 48 -3.36 30.93 -21.80
CA ASP A 48 -4.17 31.53 -22.86
C ASP A 48 -3.33 32.45 -23.78
N CYS A 49 -3.95 33.00 -24.79
CA CYS A 49 -3.28 33.89 -25.76
C CYS A 49 -2.75 35.19 -25.14
N LYS A 50 -3.12 35.52 -23.92
CA LYS A 50 -2.66 36.71 -23.20
C LYS A 50 -1.55 36.38 -22.20
N SER A 51 -1.31 35.08 -21.96
CA SER A 51 -0.28 34.64 -21.03
C SER A 51 1.12 34.96 -21.58
N THR A 52 1.92 35.68 -20.80
CA THR A 52 3.31 35.95 -21.11
C THR A 52 4.25 34.83 -20.73
N ALA A 53 3.76 33.88 -19.95
CA ALA A 53 4.45 32.66 -19.55
C ALA A 53 3.46 31.50 -19.50
N ARG A 54 3.97 30.26 -19.52
CA ARG A 54 3.11 29.07 -19.36
C ARG A 54 2.56 28.98 -17.96
N GLU A 55 1.26 28.96 -17.85
CA GLU A 55 0.53 28.77 -16.60
C GLU A 55 0.11 27.30 -16.45
N LYS A 56 0.43 26.73 -15.31
CA LYS A 56 0.13 25.32 -15.03
C LYS A 56 -0.65 25.19 -13.74
N ARG A 57 -1.60 24.29 -13.73
CA ARG A 57 -2.33 23.87 -12.53
C ARG A 57 -2.12 22.37 -12.28
N ILE A 58 -2.24 21.98 -11.04
CA ILE A 58 -2.17 20.58 -10.64
C ILE A 58 -3.58 20.02 -10.59
N GLY A 59 -3.81 18.91 -11.29
CA GLY A 59 -5.08 18.18 -11.30
C GLY A 59 -5.27 17.30 -10.07
N LEU A 60 -6.28 16.46 -10.10
CA LEU A 60 -6.58 15.52 -9.03
C LEU A 60 -5.43 14.52 -8.86
N ARG A 61 -5.05 14.31 -7.61
CA ARG A 61 -4.00 13.36 -7.27
C ARG A 61 -4.52 11.92 -7.43
N ASP A 62 -3.78 11.12 -8.16
CA ASP A 62 -3.94 9.67 -8.17
C ASP A 62 -2.97 9.06 -7.16
N ALA A 63 -3.49 8.29 -6.23
CA ALA A 63 -2.67 7.62 -5.21
C ALA A 63 -1.87 6.43 -5.78
N GLY A 64 -2.24 5.94 -6.96
CA GLY A 64 -1.53 4.90 -7.69
C GLY A 64 -1.78 3.50 -7.19
N GLU A 65 -0.86 2.63 -7.51
CA GLU A 65 -0.91 1.20 -7.20
C GLU A 65 0.31 0.80 -6.38
N VAL A 66 0.10 -0.09 -5.43
CA VAL A 66 1.17 -0.67 -4.60
C VAL A 66 1.33 -2.13 -4.97
N THR A 67 2.55 -2.57 -5.19
CA THR A 67 2.89 -3.98 -5.43
C THR A 67 3.64 -4.53 -4.22
N LEU A 68 3.09 -5.56 -3.61
CA LEU A 68 3.70 -6.31 -2.52
C LEU A 68 4.23 -7.64 -3.06
N THR A 69 5.47 -7.94 -2.82
CA THR A 69 6.10 -9.19 -3.26
C THR A 69 6.65 -9.94 -2.05
N GLY A 70 6.43 -11.22 -2.01
CA GLY A 70 6.93 -12.06 -0.93
C GLY A 70 6.67 -13.54 -1.16
N ASN A 71 6.78 -14.32 -0.10
CA ASN A 71 6.48 -15.74 -0.14
C ASN A 71 4.97 -15.97 -0.09
N TYR A 72 4.51 -16.97 -0.84
CA TYR A 72 3.10 -17.38 -0.78
C TYR A 72 2.78 -17.95 0.60
N ASN A 73 1.77 -17.38 1.23
CA ASN A 73 1.24 -17.87 2.50
C ASN A 73 -0.18 -18.39 2.30
N SER A 74 -0.36 -19.70 2.52
CA SER A 74 -1.65 -20.36 2.37
C SER A 74 -2.53 -20.26 3.62
N ALA A 75 -2.11 -19.59 4.67
CA ALA A 75 -2.91 -19.44 5.88
C ALA A 75 -4.23 -18.73 5.57
N SER A 76 -5.32 -19.31 6.04
CA SER A 76 -6.66 -18.81 5.84
C SER A 76 -7.21 -18.12 7.09
N ALA A 77 -8.09 -17.19 6.91
CA ALA A 77 -9.11 -16.69 7.84
C ALA A 77 -8.67 -15.94 9.11
N ILE A 78 -7.58 -16.26 9.76
CA ILE A 78 -7.19 -15.62 11.02
C ILE A 78 -6.05 -14.61 10.81
N SER A 79 -5.28 -14.84 9.79
CA SER A 79 -4.24 -13.94 9.31
C SER A 79 -4.44 -13.85 7.81
N PRO A 80 -4.72 -12.69 7.20
CA PRO A 80 -4.91 -12.66 5.76
C PRO A 80 -3.59 -13.04 5.10
N GLY A 81 -3.52 -14.31 4.77
CA GLY A 81 -2.53 -14.79 3.84
C GLY A 81 -2.88 -14.31 2.44
N VAL A 82 -1.98 -14.51 1.52
CA VAL A 82 -2.18 -14.20 0.10
C VAL A 82 -3.49 -14.80 -0.43
N ARG A 83 -3.88 -15.97 0.07
CA ARG A 83 -5.12 -16.64 -0.32
C ARG A 83 -6.38 -15.85 0.05
N ALA A 84 -6.40 -15.18 1.18
CA ALA A 84 -7.52 -14.30 1.55
C ALA A 84 -7.59 -13.07 0.65
N MET A 85 -6.45 -12.56 0.23
CA MET A 85 -6.36 -11.44 -0.72
C MET A 85 -6.90 -11.83 -2.11
N GLU A 86 -6.72 -13.08 -2.53
CA GLU A 86 -7.32 -13.57 -3.79
C GLU A 86 -8.86 -13.54 -3.73
N ALA A 87 -9.44 -13.95 -2.62
CA ALA A 87 -10.89 -13.89 -2.44
C ALA A 87 -11.40 -12.44 -2.44
N ASP A 88 -10.70 -11.53 -1.82
CA ASP A 88 -11.05 -10.10 -1.80
C ASP A 88 -10.93 -9.46 -3.19
N ALA A 89 -9.95 -9.88 -3.98
CA ALA A 89 -9.81 -9.45 -5.36
C ALA A 89 -11.02 -9.89 -6.23
N ALA A 90 -11.47 -11.13 -6.05
CA ALA A 90 -12.65 -11.65 -6.75
C ALA A 90 -13.93 -10.93 -6.32
N ALA A 91 -14.07 -10.59 -5.05
CA ALA A 91 -15.23 -9.89 -4.50
C ALA A 91 -15.29 -8.41 -4.87
N ARG A 92 -14.18 -7.81 -5.32
CA ARG A 92 -14.06 -6.39 -5.66
C ARG A 92 -14.49 -5.44 -4.54
N THR A 93 -14.26 -5.83 -3.32
CA THR A 93 -14.66 -5.07 -2.12
C THR A 93 -13.55 -4.09 -1.73
N LYS A 94 -13.96 -2.88 -1.35
CA LYS A 94 -13.04 -1.88 -0.81
C LYS A 94 -12.65 -2.20 0.64
N HIS A 95 -11.37 -2.19 0.90
CA HIS A 95 -10.79 -2.48 2.20
C HIS A 95 -9.89 -1.34 2.67
N LYS A 96 -9.47 -1.39 3.92
CA LYS A 96 -8.42 -0.51 4.46
C LYS A 96 -7.08 -1.21 4.35
N PHE A 97 -6.15 -0.55 3.69
CA PHE A 97 -4.75 -0.94 3.62
C PHE A 97 -3.91 -0.01 4.48
N ALA A 98 -2.98 -0.57 5.22
CA ALA A 98 -2.05 0.21 6.01
C ALA A 98 -0.67 -0.40 6.01
N LEU A 99 0.32 0.47 6.02
CA LEU A 99 1.73 0.15 6.18
C LEU A 99 2.20 0.81 7.47
N LYS A 100 2.78 0.04 8.36
CA LYS A 100 3.41 0.55 9.57
C LYS A 100 4.92 0.44 9.42
N PHE A 101 5.62 1.55 9.59
CA PHE A 101 7.07 1.56 9.58
C PHE A 101 7.64 0.83 10.79
N SER A 102 8.92 0.49 10.72
CA SER A 102 9.61 -0.22 11.77
C SER A 102 9.42 0.43 13.15
N THR A 103 9.21 -0.40 14.17
CA THR A 103 9.08 0.03 15.58
C THR A 103 10.37 0.61 16.17
N VAL A 104 11.48 0.49 15.48
CA VAL A 104 12.74 1.15 15.87
C VAL A 104 12.61 2.67 15.76
N ASP A 105 11.75 3.11 14.87
CA ASP A 105 11.36 4.50 14.81
C ASP A 105 10.23 4.74 15.82
N SER A 106 10.53 5.41 16.92
CA SER A 106 9.64 5.61 18.07
C SER A 106 8.34 6.40 17.76
N LEU A 107 8.17 6.82 16.52
CA LEU A 107 7.06 7.68 16.12
C LEU A 107 5.79 6.92 15.70
N GLY A 108 5.86 5.60 15.50
CA GLY A 108 4.70 4.80 15.11
C GLY A 108 4.03 5.25 13.80
N PHE A 109 4.81 5.88 12.93
CA PHE A 109 4.32 6.42 11.68
C PHE A 109 3.96 5.31 10.69
N GLY A 110 2.94 5.57 9.90
CA GLY A 110 2.52 4.67 8.84
C GLY A 110 1.74 5.37 7.76
N VAL A 111 1.45 4.64 6.72
CA VAL A 111 0.59 5.06 5.61
C VAL A 111 -0.69 4.27 5.67
N LYS A 112 -1.83 4.93 5.58
CA LYS A 112 -3.13 4.27 5.49
C LYS A 112 -3.92 4.82 4.31
N ALA A 113 -4.66 3.94 3.65
CA ALA A 113 -5.50 4.31 2.53
C ALA A 113 -6.66 3.33 2.36
N ASP A 114 -7.70 3.77 1.69
CA ASP A 114 -8.71 2.86 1.14
C ASP A 114 -8.13 2.22 -0.13
N ALA A 115 -8.36 0.93 -0.29
CA ALA A 115 -7.77 0.19 -1.39
C ALA A 115 -8.63 -0.98 -1.84
N TYR A 116 -8.41 -1.39 -3.08
CA TYR A 116 -8.91 -2.65 -3.64
C TYR A 116 -7.74 -3.58 -3.88
N CYS A 117 -7.95 -4.87 -3.69
CA CYS A 117 -7.01 -5.86 -4.18
C CYS A 117 -7.22 -6.02 -5.69
N GLY A 118 -6.22 -5.65 -6.47
CA GLY A 118 -6.28 -5.73 -7.93
C GLY A 118 -6.02 -7.12 -8.48
N GLY A 119 -5.36 -7.96 -7.70
CA GLY A 119 -5.05 -9.32 -8.08
C GLY A 119 -3.82 -9.87 -7.36
N VAL A 120 -3.68 -11.17 -7.42
CA VAL A 120 -2.55 -11.91 -6.86
C VAL A 120 -1.98 -12.79 -7.95
N THR A 121 -0.69 -12.64 -8.21
CA THR A 121 0.06 -13.50 -9.12
C THR A 121 0.94 -14.43 -8.31
N ILE A 122 0.90 -15.72 -8.65
CA ILE A 122 1.66 -16.74 -7.96
C ILE A 122 2.70 -17.32 -8.92
N ASP A 123 3.95 -17.32 -8.48
CA ASP A 123 5.07 -17.87 -9.22
C ASP A 123 5.67 -19.06 -8.46
N MET A 124 5.97 -20.11 -9.19
CA MET A 124 6.59 -21.31 -8.68
C MET A 124 7.84 -21.61 -9.50
N SER A 125 8.94 -21.88 -8.83
CA SER A 125 10.16 -22.37 -9.45
C SER A 125 10.67 -23.60 -8.73
N GLU A 126 11.43 -24.43 -9.47
CA GLU A 126 12.07 -25.63 -8.92
C GLU A 126 13.04 -25.27 -7.80
N ASP A 127 13.06 -26.05 -6.75
CA ASP A 127 13.94 -25.87 -5.58
C ASP A 127 13.77 -24.54 -4.80
N ASP A 128 12.63 -23.90 -4.92
CA ASP A 128 12.34 -22.64 -4.21
C ASP A 128 10.93 -22.69 -3.59
N VAL A 129 10.67 -21.76 -2.72
CA VAL A 129 9.32 -21.54 -2.18
C VAL A 129 8.45 -20.82 -3.19
N TRP A 130 7.15 -21.05 -3.12
CA TRP A 130 6.20 -20.30 -3.93
C TRP A 130 6.25 -18.82 -3.57
N LYS A 131 6.31 -18.00 -4.58
CA LYS A 131 6.30 -16.55 -4.47
C LYS A 131 4.97 -15.98 -4.90
N ALA A 132 4.58 -14.89 -4.29
CA ALA A 132 3.36 -14.18 -4.63
C ALA A 132 3.65 -12.70 -4.83
N SER A 133 2.93 -12.12 -5.78
CA SER A 133 2.89 -10.69 -6.02
C SER A 133 1.46 -10.22 -5.89
N ILE A 134 1.20 -9.29 -4.98
CA ILE A 134 -0.11 -8.73 -4.72
C ILE A 134 -0.14 -7.31 -5.25
N GLN A 135 -1.10 -7.02 -6.11
CA GLN A 135 -1.35 -5.66 -6.58
C GLN A 135 -2.48 -5.04 -5.76
N ILE A 136 -2.22 -3.90 -5.19
CA ILE A 136 -3.19 -3.13 -4.40
C ILE A 136 -3.41 -1.79 -5.08
N VAL A 137 -4.64 -1.50 -5.46
CA VAL A 137 -5.04 -0.23 -6.08
C VAL A 137 -5.57 0.69 -4.98
N LEU A 138 -4.94 1.83 -4.79
CA LEU A 138 -5.34 2.80 -3.80
C LEU A 138 -6.54 3.63 -4.30
N ALA A 139 -7.61 3.63 -3.53
CA ALA A 139 -8.88 4.25 -3.89
C ALA A 139 -9.07 5.60 -3.18
N GLY A 140 -8.14 6.49 -3.33
CA GLY A 140 -8.20 7.81 -2.68
C GLY A 140 -6.84 8.27 -2.23
N GLY A 141 -6.79 9.37 -1.49
CA GLY A 141 -5.54 9.89 -0.95
C GLY A 141 -4.98 9.00 0.17
N ALA A 142 -3.73 8.60 0.04
CA ALA A 142 -3.01 7.98 1.15
C ALA A 142 -2.70 9.04 2.21
N SER A 143 -2.92 8.73 3.46
CA SER A 143 -2.57 9.63 4.57
C SER A 143 -1.41 9.05 5.38
N HIS A 144 -0.46 9.92 5.68
CA HIS A 144 0.69 9.61 6.53
C HIS A 144 0.38 10.08 7.96
N THR A 145 0.11 9.16 8.85
CA THR A 145 -0.27 9.51 10.22
C THR A 145 0.03 8.35 11.14
N SER A 146 0.16 8.65 12.42
CA SER A 146 0.24 7.62 13.43
C SER A 146 -1.10 6.89 13.53
N TRP A 147 -1.07 5.59 13.65
CA TRP A 147 -2.24 4.74 13.87
C TRP A 147 -1.85 3.50 14.66
N SER A 148 -2.81 2.92 15.34
CA SER A 148 -2.61 1.66 16.05
C SER A 148 -3.66 0.64 15.63
N THR A 149 -3.25 -0.60 15.59
CA THR A 149 -4.18 -1.74 15.65
C THR A 149 -4.53 -1.99 17.10
N ALA A 150 -5.77 -2.12 17.36
CA ALA A 150 -6.21 -2.50 18.71
C ALA A 150 -5.70 -3.89 19.08
#